data_4a76dda46c933d2b06fcd00af7ae1379
#
_entry.id   4a76dda46c933d2b06fcd00af7ae1379
#
_cell.length_a   1.000
_cell.length_b   1.000
_cell.length_c   1.000
_cell.angle_alpha   90.00
_cell.angle_beta   90.00
_cell.angle_gamma   90.00
#
_symmetry.space_group_name_H-M   'P 1'
#
loop_
_entity.id
_entity.type
_entity.pdbx_description
1 polymer ?
#
loop_
_entity_poly.entity_id
_entity_poly.type
_entity_poly.pdbx_seq_one_letter_code
_entity_poly.pdbx_strand_id
1 'polypeptide(L)'
;MKRATTFLSLLALSAGLLAQSSVKTERQYLSGRGCDDMVQWDFMCTGGNNSGKWAKIGVPSCWELQGFGTYQYGMKFYGKAFPEGVADEQGLYKYEFELPAEWNGKQIELVFEGSMTDTQVKINGRKAGSMHQGAFYRFIYNVSDRVFFGSKKKECS
;
A
#
# COMPACT_ATOMS: atom_id res chain seq x y z
N MET A 1 -84.77 -11.84 4.88
CA MET A 1 -83.54 -12.46 4.35
C MET A 1 -82.58 -11.34 4.05
N LYS A 2 -81.54 -11.10 4.92
CA LYS A 2 -80.53 -10.05 4.72
C LYS A 2 -79.23 -10.74 4.29
N ARG A 3 -78.75 -10.41 3.09
CA ARG A 3 -77.43 -10.93 2.61
C ARG A 3 -76.35 -9.97 3.11
N ALA A 4 -75.43 -10.50 3.86
CA ALA A 4 -74.24 -9.80 4.31
C ALA A 4 -73.15 -10.02 3.20
N THR A 5 -72.65 -8.91 2.65
CA THR A 5 -71.56 -8.90 1.68
C THR A 5 -70.28 -8.64 2.43
N THR A 6 -69.41 -9.62 2.54
CA THR A 6 -68.12 -9.54 3.19
C THR A 6 -67.09 -8.97 2.16
N PHE A 7 -66.58 -7.77 2.41
CA PHE A 7 -65.47 -7.22 1.63
C PHE A 7 -64.16 -7.78 2.17
N LEU A 8 -63.46 -8.54 1.33
CA LEU A 8 -62.14 -9.05 1.63
C LEU A 8 -61.11 -8.03 1.11
N SER A 9 -60.49 -7.26 2.00
CA SER A 9 -59.44 -6.31 1.68
C SER A 9 -58.11 -7.09 1.51
N LEU A 10 -57.61 -7.20 0.29
CA LEU A 10 -56.29 -7.77 0.00
C LEU A 10 -55.25 -6.69 0.27
N LEU A 11 -54.53 -6.79 1.38
CA LEU A 11 -53.39 -5.94 1.73
C LEU A 11 -52.16 -6.48 0.98
N ALA A 12 -51.81 -5.87 -0.15
CA ALA A 12 -50.57 -6.19 -0.87
C ALA A 12 -49.38 -5.59 -0.11
N LEU A 13 -48.65 -6.45 0.62
CA LEU A 13 -47.40 -6.11 1.25
C LEU A 13 -46.31 -6.08 0.19
N SER A 14 -45.98 -4.92 -0.37
CA SER A 14 -44.83 -4.75 -1.25
C SER A 14 -43.54 -4.83 -0.42
N ALA A 15 -42.94 -6.03 -0.31
CA ALA A 15 -41.60 -6.20 0.21
C ALA A 15 -40.63 -5.58 -0.81
N GLY A 16 -40.19 -4.34 -0.54
CA GLY A 16 -39.08 -3.74 -1.26
C GLY A 16 -37.81 -4.55 -0.99
N LEU A 17 -37.35 -5.32 -1.95
CA LEU A 17 -36.00 -5.88 -1.96
C LEU A 17 -35.03 -4.68 -1.99
N LEU A 18 -34.49 -4.29 -0.85
CA LEU A 18 -33.28 -3.50 -0.80
C LEU A 18 -32.15 -4.36 -1.35
N ALA A 19 -31.84 -4.20 -2.63
CA ALA A 19 -30.63 -4.75 -3.21
C ALA A 19 -29.44 -4.14 -2.46
N GLN A 20 -28.88 -4.88 -1.52
CA GLN A 20 -27.59 -4.57 -0.95
C GLN A 20 -26.58 -4.65 -2.08
N SER A 21 -26.20 -3.51 -2.65
CA SER A 21 -25.06 -3.45 -3.53
C SER A 21 -23.84 -3.88 -2.72
N SER A 22 -23.32 -5.07 -3.03
CA SER A 22 -22.06 -5.54 -2.44
C SER A 22 -20.99 -4.52 -2.81
N VAL A 23 -20.47 -3.77 -1.84
CA VAL A 23 -19.36 -2.85 -2.05
C VAL A 23 -18.16 -3.69 -2.47
N LYS A 24 -17.84 -3.66 -3.76
CA LYS A 24 -16.71 -4.39 -4.31
C LYS A 24 -15.42 -3.63 -4.01
N THR A 25 -14.49 -4.27 -3.31
CA THR A 25 -13.13 -3.76 -3.13
C THR A 25 -12.35 -4.02 -4.44
N GLU A 26 -11.84 -2.94 -5.01
CA GLU A 26 -10.95 -2.99 -6.17
C GLU A 26 -9.51 -2.78 -5.70
N ARG A 27 -8.54 -3.36 -6.44
CA ARG A 27 -7.12 -3.29 -6.08
C ARG A 27 -6.28 -2.94 -7.29
N GLN A 28 -5.31 -2.06 -7.08
CA GLN A 28 -4.23 -1.76 -8.01
C GLN A 28 -2.91 -2.10 -7.30
N TYR A 29 -2.10 -2.94 -7.94
CA TYR A 29 -0.79 -3.32 -7.40
C TYR A 29 0.26 -2.31 -7.87
N LEU A 30 1.04 -1.77 -6.95
CA LEU A 30 2.14 -0.83 -7.20
C LEU A 30 3.50 -1.53 -7.15
N SER A 31 3.54 -2.77 -6.65
CA SER A 31 4.71 -3.64 -6.65
C SER A 31 4.42 -4.92 -7.44
N GLY A 32 5.47 -5.67 -7.78
CA GLY A 32 5.33 -7.02 -8.30
C GLY A 32 4.88 -8.01 -7.22
N ARG A 33 4.76 -9.28 -7.60
CA ARG A 33 4.27 -10.38 -6.75
C ARG A 33 5.38 -11.20 -6.10
N GLY A 34 6.62 -11.00 -6.50
CA GLY A 34 7.79 -11.73 -5.99
C GLY A 34 9.06 -11.36 -6.74
N CYS A 35 10.16 -12.08 -6.44
CA CYS A 35 11.48 -11.82 -7.02
C CYS A 35 11.54 -12.01 -8.55
N ASP A 36 10.66 -12.82 -9.11
CA ASP A 36 10.57 -13.08 -10.55
C ASP A 36 9.56 -12.16 -11.28
N ASP A 37 8.87 -11.33 -10.54
CA ASP A 37 7.85 -10.41 -11.06
C ASP A 37 7.93 -9.09 -10.27
N MET A 38 9.01 -8.34 -10.46
CA MET A 38 9.26 -7.07 -9.78
C MET A 38 8.85 -5.88 -10.63
N VAL A 39 8.32 -4.82 -9.98
CA VAL A 39 8.08 -3.52 -10.58
C VAL A 39 9.24 -2.58 -10.26
N GLN A 40 9.72 -1.82 -11.24
CA GLN A 40 10.84 -0.90 -11.08
C GLN A 40 10.42 0.40 -10.41
N TRP A 41 11.01 0.71 -9.25
CA TRP A 41 10.86 1.95 -8.52
C TRP A 41 12.15 2.78 -8.58
N ASP A 42 12.07 4.08 -8.38
CA ASP A 42 13.26 4.88 -8.09
C ASP A 42 13.70 4.65 -6.65
N PHE A 43 15.01 4.52 -6.46
CA PHE A 43 15.60 4.17 -5.18
C PHE A 43 16.92 4.92 -4.95
N MET A 44 17.16 5.31 -3.70
CA MET A 44 18.45 5.81 -3.25
C MET A 44 18.75 5.27 -1.85
N CYS A 45 19.92 4.67 -1.65
CA CYS A 45 20.42 4.31 -0.35
C CYS A 45 21.33 5.42 0.22
N THR A 46 21.24 5.67 1.52
CA THR A 46 22.01 6.74 2.17
C THR A 46 23.45 6.34 2.51
N GLY A 47 23.74 5.04 2.58
CA GLY A 47 25.08 4.51 2.91
C GLY A 47 25.40 3.22 2.16
N GLY A 48 26.62 2.72 2.32
CA GLY A 48 27.08 1.47 1.72
C GLY A 48 27.26 1.52 0.20
N ASN A 49 27.18 0.37 -0.44
CA ASN A 49 27.35 0.23 -1.88
C ASN A 49 26.30 1.01 -2.67
N ASN A 50 26.74 1.63 -3.77
CA ASN A 50 25.87 2.39 -4.69
C ASN A 50 25.01 3.47 -4.03
N SER A 51 25.39 3.95 -2.85
CA SER A 51 24.68 5.00 -2.10
C SER A 51 24.79 6.39 -2.73
N GLY A 52 23.96 7.33 -2.26
CA GLY A 52 24.02 8.75 -2.60
C GLY A 52 23.52 9.14 -3.98
N LYS A 53 23.02 8.21 -4.78
CA LYS A 53 22.49 8.47 -6.14
C LYS A 53 21.18 7.72 -6.36
N TRP A 54 20.28 8.33 -7.11
CA TRP A 54 19.05 7.67 -7.56
C TRP A 54 19.34 6.61 -8.61
N ALA A 55 18.73 5.46 -8.46
CA ALA A 55 18.82 4.33 -9.37
C ALA A 55 17.45 3.63 -9.46
N LYS A 56 17.34 2.61 -10.29
CA LYS A 56 16.16 1.75 -10.32
C LYS A 56 16.38 0.53 -9.43
N ILE A 57 15.32 0.12 -8.73
CA ILE A 57 15.28 -1.11 -7.93
C ILE A 57 14.00 -1.88 -8.22
N GLY A 58 14.10 -3.20 -8.27
CA GLY A 58 12.91 -4.06 -8.35
C GLY A 58 12.20 -4.17 -7.00
N VAL A 59 10.89 -4.03 -6.97
CA VAL A 59 10.04 -4.16 -5.78
C VAL A 59 8.98 -5.24 -6.02
N PRO A 60 8.77 -6.20 -5.13
CA PRO A 60 9.38 -6.36 -3.79
C PRO A 60 10.77 -6.99 -3.84
N SER A 61 11.66 -6.52 -2.99
CA SER A 61 12.98 -7.13 -2.82
C SER A 61 13.72 -6.58 -1.58
N CYS A 62 14.86 -7.19 -1.31
CA CYS A 62 15.86 -6.68 -0.38
C CYS A 62 16.91 -5.90 -1.17
N TRP A 63 17.20 -4.67 -0.81
CA TRP A 63 18.11 -3.79 -1.57
C TRP A 63 19.54 -4.29 -1.62
N GLU A 64 19.99 -4.96 -0.55
CA GLU A 64 21.34 -5.52 -0.47
C GLU A 64 21.55 -6.61 -1.52
N LEU A 65 20.53 -7.41 -1.82
CA LEU A 65 20.59 -8.44 -2.86
C LEU A 65 20.60 -7.84 -4.28
N GLN A 66 20.25 -6.57 -4.42
CA GLN A 66 20.36 -5.83 -5.67
C GLN A 66 21.61 -4.92 -5.73
N GLY A 67 22.53 -5.10 -4.77
CA GLY A 67 23.84 -4.46 -4.76
C GLY A 67 23.88 -3.08 -4.12
N PHE A 68 22.87 -2.72 -3.32
CA PHE A 68 22.84 -1.47 -2.58
C PHE A 68 23.14 -1.68 -1.09
N GLY A 69 23.62 -0.62 -0.41
CA GLY A 69 23.85 -0.66 1.01
C GLY A 69 24.95 -1.60 1.45
N THR A 70 24.92 -2.03 2.69
CA THR A 70 25.91 -2.95 3.28
C THR A 70 25.25 -4.25 3.70
N TYR A 71 25.63 -5.34 3.06
CA TYR A 71 25.13 -6.67 3.40
C TYR A 71 25.85 -7.22 4.63
N GLN A 72 25.11 -7.42 5.73
CA GLN A 72 25.68 -7.91 7.01
C GLN A 72 24.90 -9.09 7.63
N TYR A 73 24.17 -9.80 6.84
CA TYR A 73 23.38 -10.94 7.32
C TYR A 73 24.27 -12.00 8.00
N GLY A 74 23.85 -12.44 9.17
CA GLY A 74 24.47 -13.56 9.88
C GLY A 74 25.75 -13.25 10.67
N MET A 75 26.26 -12.02 10.67
CA MET A 75 27.51 -11.70 11.38
C MET A 75 27.46 -12.01 12.88
N LYS A 76 26.35 -11.82 13.56
CA LYS A 76 26.18 -12.16 14.98
C LYS A 76 26.29 -13.65 15.26
N PHE A 77 25.83 -14.50 14.35
CA PHE A 77 25.94 -15.95 14.49
C PHE A 77 27.37 -16.46 14.44
N TYR A 78 28.30 -15.69 13.87
CA TYR A 78 29.70 -16.02 13.79
C TYR A 78 30.54 -15.34 14.88
N GLY A 79 29.92 -14.80 15.92
CA GLY A 79 30.61 -14.12 17.02
C GLY A 79 31.27 -12.80 16.62
N LYS A 80 30.91 -12.24 15.47
CA LYS A 80 31.42 -10.93 15.02
C LYS A 80 30.47 -9.82 15.41
N ALA A 81 31.01 -8.73 15.98
CA ALA A 81 30.25 -7.50 16.21
C ALA A 81 29.99 -6.80 14.87
N PHE A 82 28.84 -6.13 14.76
CA PHE A 82 28.65 -5.18 13.68
C PHE A 82 29.57 -3.99 13.85
N PRO A 83 30.19 -3.47 12.78
CA PRO A 83 30.87 -2.20 12.83
C PRO A 83 29.93 -1.10 13.32
N GLU A 84 30.47 -0.16 14.08
CA GLU A 84 29.71 0.99 14.58
C GLU A 84 29.16 1.81 13.41
N GLY A 85 27.89 2.26 13.47
CA GLY A 85 27.25 3.12 12.46
C GLY A 85 26.72 2.41 11.21
N VAL A 86 26.79 1.09 11.12
CA VAL A 86 26.37 0.39 9.90
C VAL A 86 24.87 0.07 9.84
N ALA A 87 24.15 0.22 10.95
CA ALA A 87 22.72 -0.14 11.03
C ALA A 87 21.76 1.02 10.74
N ASP A 88 22.25 2.19 10.35
CA ASP A 88 21.46 3.41 10.16
C ASP A 88 21.25 3.81 8.69
N GLU A 89 21.57 2.93 7.76
CA GLU A 89 21.29 3.14 6.34
C GLU A 89 19.79 3.25 6.07
N GLN A 90 19.42 4.22 5.24
CA GLN A 90 18.03 4.44 4.84
C GLN A 90 17.86 4.19 3.35
N GLY A 91 16.79 3.49 2.99
CA GLY A 91 16.34 3.33 1.62
C GLY A 91 15.23 4.33 1.31
N LEU A 92 15.44 5.20 0.35
CA LEU A 92 14.45 6.15 -0.14
C LEU A 92 13.86 5.59 -1.44
N TYR A 93 12.55 5.37 -1.45
CA TYR A 93 11.81 4.83 -2.58
C TYR A 93 10.89 5.90 -3.16
N LYS A 94 10.72 5.91 -4.49
CA LYS A 94 9.72 6.73 -5.17
C LYS A 94 9.05 5.94 -6.28
N TYR A 95 7.74 6.12 -6.40
CA TYR A 95 6.95 5.55 -7.47
C TYR A 95 5.82 6.48 -7.87
N GLU A 96 5.68 6.73 -9.17
CA GLU A 96 4.57 7.49 -9.73
C GLU A 96 3.51 6.54 -10.27
N PHE A 97 2.27 6.78 -9.94
CA PHE A 97 1.14 5.97 -10.39
C PHE A 97 -0.10 6.82 -10.66
N GLU A 98 -1.04 6.28 -11.42
CA GLU A 98 -2.32 6.90 -11.68
C GLU A 98 -3.43 6.08 -11.02
N LEU A 99 -4.44 6.76 -10.47
CA LEU A 99 -5.63 6.11 -9.94
C LEU A 99 -6.75 6.17 -10.98
N PRO A 100 -7.53 5.09 -11.14
CA PRO A 100 -8.71 5.08 -11.99
C PRO A 100 -9.68 6.21 -11.61
N ALA A 101 -10.20 6.90 -12.61
CA ALA A 101 -11.10 8.05 -12.37
C ALA A 101 -12.38 7.63 -11.63
N GLU A 102 -12.84 6.42 -11.84
CA GLU A 102 -14.01 5.81 -11.21
C GLU A 102 -13.82 5.51 -9.72
N TRP A 103 -12.60 5.65 -9.20
CA TRP A 103 -12.33 5.58 -7.77
C TRP A 103 -12.55 6.92 -7.05
N ASN A 104 -12.85 7.97 -7.78
CA ASN A 104 -13.16 9.25 -7.17
C ASN A 104 -14.40 9.14 -6.25
N GLY A 105 -14.28 9.66 -5.03
CA GLY A 105 -15.32 9.54 -4.00
C GLY A 105 -15.33 8.22 -3.22
N LYS A 106 -14.45 7.24 -3.58
CA LYS A 106 -14.26 6.02 -2.79
C LYS A 106 -13.22 6.24 -1.69
N GLN A 107 -13.24 5.38 -0.67
CA GLN A 107 -12.15 5.28 0.30
C GLN A 107 -10.93 4.65 -0.37
N ILE A 108 -9.80 5.35 -0.30
CA ILE A 108 -8.53 4.87 -0.86
C ILE A 108 -7.59 4.48 0.27
N GLU A 109 -7.18 3.24 0.25
CA GLU A 109 -6.24 2.68 1.21
C GLU A 109 -4.94 2.27 0.50
N LEU A 110 -3.82 2.69 1.07
CA LEU A 110 -2.50 2.23 0.69
C LEU A 110 -2.10 1.11 1.65
N VAL A 111 -1.90 -0.08 1.09
CA VAL A 111 -1.63 -1.30 1.85
C VAL A 111 -0.19 -1.74 1.61
N PHE A 112 0.54 -1.96 2.69
CA PHE A 112 1.83 -2.60 2.69
C PHE A 112 1.71 -4.00 3.30
N GLU A 113 2.13 -5.02 2.60
CA GLU A 113 2.13 -6.40 3.13
C GLU A 113 3.29 -6.63 4.11
N GLY A 114 4.33 -5.81 4.02
CA GLY A 114 5.46 -5.76 4.94
C GLY A 114 6.52 -4.79 4.44
N SER A 115 7.27 -4.18 5.35
CA SER A 115 8.41 -3.32 5.06
C SER A 115 9.34 -3.27 6.26
N MET A 116 10.62 -3.44 6.05
CA MET A 116 11.67 -3.48 7.09
C MET A 116 12.39 -2.13 7.15
N THR A 117 12.57 -1.53 8.36
CA THR A 117 11.79 -1.67 9.57
C THR A 117 11.00 -0.40 9.83
N ASP A 118 11.57 0.71 10.09
CA ASP A 118 10.95 2.01 10.40
C ASP A 118 10.50 2.69 9.09
N THR A 119 9.28 2.41 8.66
CA THR A 119 8.77 2.87 7.37
C THR A 119 7.95 4.16 7.51
N GLN A 120 8.44 5.24 6.92
CA GLN A 120 7.68 6.50 6.78
C GLN A 120 7.18 6.64 5.33
N VAL A 121 5.88 6.80 5.17
CA VAL A 121 5.25 6.91 3.85
C VAL A 121 4.74 8.33 3.61
N LYS A 122 4.92 8.81 2.39
CA LYS A 122 4.35 10.07 1.89
C LYS A 122 3.60 9.85 0.59
N ILE A 123 2.48 10.54 0.43
CA ILE A 123 1.72 10.63 -0.82
C ILE A 123 1.65 12.10 -1.23
N ASN A 124 2.11 12.41 -2.42
CA ASN A 124 2.16 13.79 -2.93
C ASN A 124 2.86 14.76 -1.95
N GLY A 125 3.97 14.32 -1.33
CA GLY A 125 4.76 15.07 -0.35
C GLY A 125 4.17 15.14 1.06
N ARG A 126 2.94 14.65 1.30
CA ARG A 126 2.27 14.65 2.62
C ARG A 126 2.41 13.30 3.30
N LYS A 127 2.74 13.27 4.60
CA LYS A 127 2.81 12.02 5.38
C LYS A 127 1.48 11.26 5.30
N ALA A 128 1.53 9.97 4.98
CA ALA A 128 0.34 9.11 4.95
C ALA A 128 -0.20 8.85 6.36
N GLY A 129 0.70 8.74 7.33
CA GLY A 129 0.36 8.50 8.74
C GLY A 129 1.60 8.52 9.62
N SER A 130 1.50 7.94 10.81
CA SER A 130 2.63 7.71 11.70
C SER A 130 3.64 6.76 11.05
N MET A 131 4.90 6.85 11.47
CA MET A 131 5.92 5.87 11.09
C MET A 131 5.49 4.47 11.53
N HIS A 132 5.53 3.52 10.63
CA HIS A 132 5.33 2.12 10.94
C HIS A 132 6.63 1.51 11.46
N GLN A 133 6.55 0.76 12.55
CA GLN A 133 7.66 0.01 13.11
C GLN A 133 7.36 -1.48 13.10
N GLY A 134 8.28 -2.26 12.57
CA GLY A 134 8.15 -3.71 12.41
C GLY A 134 8.38 -4.16 10.98
N ALA A 135 8.71 -5.46 10.80
CA ALA A 135 9.18 -5.98 9.52
C ALA A 135 8.14 -6.83 8.79
N PHE A 136 7.34 -7.62 9.52
CA PHE A 136 6.56 -8.73 8.97
C PHE A 136 5.04 -8.55 9.14
N TYR A 137 4.58 -7.32 9.33
CA TYR A 137 3.18 -7.00 9.54
C TYR A 137 2.63 -6.20 8.38
N ARG A 138 1.42 -6.56 7.97
CA ARG A 138 0.62 -5.69 7.10
C ARG A 138 0.25 -4.42 7.85
N PHE A 139 0.39 -3.28 7.18
CA PHE A 139 -0.11 -2.01 7.68
C PHE A 139 -0.80 -1.21 6.57
N ILE A 140 -1.70 -0.32 6.96
CA ILE A 140 -2.61 0.35 6.05
C ILE A 140 -2.70 1.84 6.41
N TYR A 141 -2.65 2.70 5.39
CA TYR A 141 -2.94 4.11 5.54
C TYR A 141 -4.16 4.48 4.70
N ASN A 142 -5.14 5.15 5.30
CA ASN A 142 -6.18 5.83 4.53
C ASN A 142 -5.57 7.10 3.93
N VAL A 143 -5.54 7.17 2.60
CA VAL A 143 -4.92 8.27 1.84
C VAL A 143 -5.92 9.02 0.97
N SER A 144 -7.22 8.84 1.20
CA SER A 144 -8.30 9.41 0.39
C SER A 144 -8.19 10.92 0.22
N ASP A 145 -7.75 11.65 1.26
CA ASP A 145 -7.55 13.10 1.25
C ASP A 145 -6.19 13.56 0.68
N ARG A 146 -5.32 12.63 0.28
CA ARG A 146 -3.97 12.87 -0.22
C ARG A 146 -3.77 12.52 -1.68
N VAL A 147 -4.75 11.83 -2.26
CA VAL A 147 -4.72 11.40 -3.66
C VAL A 147 -5.54 12.34 -4.53
N PHE A 148 -5.19 12.39 -5.82
CA PHE A 148 -5.96 13.10 -6.84
C PHE A 148 -6.37 12.10 -7.91
N PHE A 149 -7.43 12.35 -8.63
CA PHE A 149 -7.94 11.47 -9.69
C PHE A 149 -7.80 12.16 -11.05
N GLY A 150 -7.65 11.38 -12.11
CA GLY A 150 -7.39 11.88 -13.47
C GLY A 150 -5.89 12.06 -13.77
N SER A 151 -5.56 12.66 -14.89
CA SER A 151 -4.25 12.70 -15.56
C SER A 151 -3.10 13.43 -14.83
N LYS A 152 -3.19 13.69 -13.53
CA LYS A 152 -2.05 14.18 -12.75
C LYS A 152 -1.28 12.99 -12.18
N LYS A 153 -0.03 12.84 -12.59
CA LYS A 153 0.90 11.86 -12.00
C LYS A 153 0.99 12.03 -10.49
N LYS A 154 1.16 10.91 -9.79
CA LYS A 154 1.20 10.85 -8.34
C LYS A 154 2.48 10.19 -7.87
N GLU A 155 3.05 10.72 -6.80
CA GLU A 155 4.30 10.24 -6.23
C GLU A 155 4.03 9.61 -4.87
N CYS A 156 4.53 8.39 -4.67
CA CYS A 156 4.68 7.72 -3.40
C CYS A 156 6.16 7.68 -3.02
N SER A 157 6.50 8.13 -1.84
CA SER A 157 7.86 8.09 -1.31
C SER A 157 7.89 7.82 0.18
#